data_93d3fdc14d6ae537a2e96fe3ec863f8d
#
_entry.id   93d3fdc14d6ae537a2e96fe3ec863f8d
#
_cell.length_a   1.000
_cell.length_b   1.000
_cell.length_c   1.000
_cell.angle_alpha   90.00
_cell.angle_beta   90.00
_cell.angle_gamma   90.00
#
_symmetry.space_group_name_H-M   'P 1'
#
loop_
_entity.id
_entity.type
_entity.pdbx_description
1 polymer ?
#
loop_
_entity_poly.entity_id
_entity_poly.type
_entity_poly.pdbx_seq_one_letter_code
_entity_poly.pdbx_strand_id
1 'polypeptide(L)'
;MTDRSWSFDQIRTEFTGCETLGEVVRKLEFLAAATGEVVCEIRVNDKMLADDIDDVESQAGVSDIKTISMKSERPESLITQALESATGFIGVLTDASLQTAELFKDGDIGPGNERFREVVEGCQWFVETLNHARGAASGLGKPVDAAERWHAAERMLFKAVQEITETFDRRDVIAVDDVLEFELTAALEMWQHNQINEE
;
A
#
# COMPACT_ATOMS: atom_id res chain seq x y z
N MET A 1 -3.43 16.02 5.09
CA MET A 1 -4.54 15.20 5.67
C MET A 1 -5.50 16.10 6.40
N THR A 2 -6.79 16.05 6.07
CA THR A 2 -7.86 16.84 6.70
C THR A 2 -8.63 15.92 7.65
N ASP A 3 -8.78 16.34 8.92
CA ASP A 3 -9.55 15.60 9.93
C ASP A 3 -10.80 16.42 10.27
N ARG A 4 -11.97 15.80 10.17
CA ARG A 4 -13.26 16.40 10.48
C ARG A 4 -14.02 15.48 11.42
N SER A 5 -14.69 16.04 12.41
CA SER A 5 -15.52 15.26 13.34
C SER A 5 -16.83 15.97 13.64
N TRP A 6 -17.86 15.19 13.89
CA TRP A 6 -19.22 15.67 14.17
C TRP A 6 -19.73 14.97 15.42
N SER A 7 -20.27 15.75 16.35
CA SER A 7 -21.03 15.28 17.48
C SER A 7 -22.46 14.96 17.08
N PHE A 8 -23.21 14.27 17.95
CA PHE A 8 -24.60 13.90 17.71
C PHE A 8 -25.49 15.06 17.22
N ASP A 9 -25.37 16.24 17.85
CA ASP A 9 -26.19 17.41 17.49
C ASP A 9 -25.79 17.97 16.11
N GLN A 10 -24.51 17.95 15.80
CA GLN A 10 -24.00 18.36 14.47
C GLN A 10 -24.44 17.37 13.39
N ILE A 11 -24.43 16.07 13.69
CA ILE A 11 -24.88 15.03 12.74
C ILE A 11 -26.34 15.28 12.37
N ARG A 12 -27.20 15.54 13.32
CA ARG A 12 -28.62 15.83 13.07
C ARG A 12 -28.87 17.09 12.26
N THR A 13 -27.97 18.07 12.37
CA THR A 13 -28.09 19.35 11.68
C THR A 13 -27.50 19.28 10.27
N GLU A 14 -26.28 18.77 10.14
CA GLU A 14 -25.53 18.77 8.88
C GLU A 14 -25.93 17.62 7.94
N PHE A 15 -26.36 16.49 8.51
CA PHE A 15 -26.81 15.33 7.75
C PHE A 15 -28.34 15.20 7.74
N THR A 16 -29.05 16.33 7.82
CA THR A 16 -30.51 16.36 7.71
C THR A 16 -30.98 15.65 6.45
N GLY A 17 -31.95 14.73 6.60
CA GLY A 17 -32.48 13.93 5.48
C GLY A 17 -31.75 12.61 5.27
N CYS A 18 -30.67 12.30 5.99
CA CYS A 18 -30.10 10.97 6.03
C CYS A 18 -30.82 10.13 7.10
N GLU A 19 -31.26 8.95 6.74
CA GLU A 19 -31.93 8.00 7.64
C GLU A 19 -30.99 6.89 8.09
N THR A 20 -29.99 6.56 7.26
CA THR A 20 -29.05 5.45 7.47
C THR A 20 -27.60 5.90 7.49
N LEU A 21 -26.71 5.09 8.10
CA LEU A 21 -25.26 5.29 8.10
C LEU A 21 -24.71 5.35 6.67
N GLY A 22 -25.18 4.47 5.77
CA GLY A 22 -24.74 4.47 4.38
C GLY A 22 -25.04 5.77 3.63
N GLU A 23 -26.13 6.48 3.98
CA GLU A 23 -26.43 7.79 3.43
C GLU A 23 -25.52 8.87 3.97
N VAL A 24 -25.15 8.79 5.27
CA VAL A 24 -24.18 9.69 5.88
C VAL A 24 -22.81 9.51 5.23
N VAL A 25 -22.34 8.27 5.06
CA VAL A 25 -21.07 7.95 4.41
C VAL A 25 -20.99 8.53 2.99
N ARG A 26 -22.02 8.30 2.16
CA ARG A 26 -22.08 8.88 0.81
C ARG A 26 -22.00 10.41 0.82
N LYS A 27 -22.60 11.05 1.82
CA LYS A 27 -22.55 12.51 1.96
C LYS A 27 -21.15 12.99 2.39
N LEU A 28 -20.45 12.23 3.25
CA LEU A 28 -19.05 12.49 3.62
C LEU A 28 -18.12 12.36 2.40
N GLU A 29 -18.29 11.31 1.61
CA GLU A 29 -17.55 11.13 0.35
C GLU A 29 -17.79 12.29 -0.62
N PHE A 30 -19.03 12.72 -0.77
CA PHE A 30 -19.37 13.88 -1.59
C PHE A 30 -18.72 15.17 -1.08
N LEU A 31 -18.67 15.38 0.24
CA LEU A 31 -18.02 16.54 0.86
C LEU A 31 -16.50 16.52 0.65
N ALA A 32 -15.86 15.37 0.71
CA ALA A 32 -14.44 15.22 0.40
C ALA A 32 -14.17 15.48 -1.09
N ALA A 33 -14.97 14.88 -1.98
CA ALA A 33 -14.84 15.06 -3.41
C ALA A 33 -15.02 16.53 -3.86
N ALA A 34 -15.91 17.28 -3.20
CA ALA A 34 -16.13 18.70 -3.48
C ALA A 34 -14.88 19.57 -3.18
N THR A 35 -13.97 19.10 -2.34
CA THR A 35 -12.68 19.75 -2.04
C THR A 35 -11.50 19.12 -2.79
N GLY A 36 -11.76 18.17 -3.69
CA GLY A 36 -10.73 17.42 -4.41
C GLY A 36 -9.96 16.42 -3.52
N GLU A 37 -10.59 15.98 -2.44
CA GLU A 37 -10.04 14.99 -1.51
C GLU A 37 -10.76 13.65 -1.67
N VAL A 38 -10.12 12.57 -1.23
CA VAL A 38 -10.72 11.24 -1.08
C VAL A 38 -10.77 10.89 0.39
N VAL A 39 -11.79 10.14 0.78
CA VAL A 39 -11.94 9.66 2.16
C VAL A 39 -10.95 8.51 2.38
N CYS A 40 -10.15 8.62 3.43
CA CYS A 40 -9.15 7.62 3.82
C CYS A 40 -9.60 6.79 5.03
N GLU A 41 -10.41 7.39 5.91
CA GLU A 41 -10.86 6.72 7.14
C GLU A 41 -12.18 7.35 7.59
N ILE A 42 -13.12 6.50 7.96
CA ILE A 42 -14.33 6.93 8.69
C ILE A 42 -14.38 6.17 10.02
N ARG A 43 -14.69 6.87 11.09
CA ARG A 43 -14.98 6.26 12.40
C ARG A 43 -16.38 6.64 12.84
N VAL A 44 -17.10 5.64 13.34
CA VAL A 44 -18.45 5.79 13.92
C VAL A 44 -18.41 5.31 15.35
N ASN A 45 -18.77 6.17 16.29
CA ASN A 45 -18.71 5.87 17.72
C ASN A 45 -17.32 5.31 18.14
N ASP A 46 -16.25 5.95 17.67
CA ASP A 46 -14.83 5.59 17.87
C ASP A 46 -14.37 4.25 17.23
N LYS A 47 -15.24 3.56 16.52
CA LYS A 47 -14.88 2.35 15.76
C LYS A 47 -14.60 2.71 14.32
N MET A 48 -13.50 2.18 13.79
CA MET A 48 -13.17 2.29 12.37
C MET A 48 -14.19 1.53 11.55
N LEU A 49 -14.73 2.18 10.54
CA LEU A 49 -15.63 1.58 9.57
C LEU A 49 -14.80 0.81 8.55
N ALA A 50 -15.22 -0.40 8.20
CA ALA A 50 -14.55 -1.17 7.16
C ALA A 50 -14.78 -0.54 5.78
N ASP A 51 -13.84 -0.72 4.85
CA ASP A 51 -13.96 -0.19 3.48
C ASP A 51 -15.19 -0.76 2.76
N ASP A 52 -15.50 -2.04 3.00
CA ASP A 52 -16.72 -2.71 2.53
C ASP A 52 -17.74 -2.77 3.69
N ILE A 53 -18.53 -1.70 3.85
CA ILE A 53 -19.63 -1.71 4.80
C ILE A 53 -20.62 -2.77 4.35
N ASP A 54 -20.87 -3.77 5.19
CA ASP A 54 -21.90 -4.74 4.89
C ASP A 54 -23.30 -4.11 4.86
N ASP A 55 -24.24 -4.77 4.18
CA ASP A 55 -25.62 -4.27 4.01
C ASP A 55 -26.31 -4.02 5.37
N VAL A 56 -25.95 -4.73 6.41
CA VAL A 56 -26.54 -4.62 7.75
C VAL A 56 -26.01 -3.36 8.45
N GLU A 57 -24.71 -3.14 8.42
CA GLU A 57 -24.08 -1.96 9.03
C GLU A 57 -24.46 -0.67 8.30
N SER A 58 -24.58 -0.72 6.97
CA SER A 58 -25.02 0.42 6.16
C SER A 58 -26.46 0.86 6.44
N GLN A 59 -27.32 -0.07 6.91
CA GLN A 59 -28.71 0.21 7.30
C GLN A 59 -28.87 0.68 8.74
N ALA A 60 -27.79 0.77 9.54
CA ALA A 60 -27.86 1.31 10.89
C ALA A 60 -28.45 2.72 10.88
N GLY A 61 -29.37 2.98 11.82
CA GLY A 61 -30.07 4.26 11.89
C GLY A 61 -29.14 5.40 12.32
N VAL A 62 -29.31 6.58 11.72
CA VAL A 62 -28.54 7.78 12.11
C VAL A 62 -28.72 8.14 13.59
N SER A 63 -29.86 7.77 14.20
CA SER A 63 -30.13 7.96 15.63
C SER A 63 -29.15 7.23 16.54
N ASP A 64 -28.49 6.18 16.07
CA ASP A 64 -27.56 5.35 16.84
C ASP A 64 -26.11 5.88 16.76
N ILE A 65 -25.88 6.88 15.91
CA ILE A 65 -24.58 7.51 15.72
C ILE A 65 -24.41 8.64 16.74
N LYS A 66 -23.49 8.47 17.69
CA LYS A 66 -23.14 9.49 18.69
C LYS A 66 -22.06 10.44 18.18
N THR A 67 -21.09 9.87 17.50
CA THR A 67 -19.97 10.60 16.90
C THR A 67 -19.62 10.00 15.56
N ILE A 68 -19.21 10.83 14.61
CA ILE A 68 -18.60 10.40 13.37
C ILE A 68 -17.37 11.27 13.10
N SER A 69 -16.30 10.65 12.65
CA SER A 69 -15.14 11.37 12.17
C SER A 69 -14.70 10.83 10.82
N MET A 70 -14.11 11.70 10.02
CA MET A 70 -13.62 11.39 8.69
C MET A 70 -12.22 11.98 8.52
N LYS A 71 -11.30 11.17 8.01
CA LYS A 71 -10.03 11.64 7.47
C LYS A 71 -10.07 11.61 5.96
N SER A 72 -9.67 12.70 5.35
CA SER A 72 -9.57 12.84 3.91
C SER A 72 -8.21 13.41 3.51
N GLU A 73 -7.77 13.09 2.30
CA GLU A 73 -6.49 13.52 1.77
C GLU A 73 -6.60 13.77 0.27
N ARG A 74 -5.72 14.60 -0.28
CA ARG A 74 -5.62 14.78 -1.72
C ARG A 74 -5.00 13.54 -2.36
N PRO A 75 -5.53 13.06 -3.49
CA PRO A 75 -4.99 11.89 -4.17
C PRO A 75 -3.48 11.99 -4.47
N GLU A 76 -3.00 13.17 -4.85
CA GLU A 76 -1.57 13.39 -5.13
C GLU A 76 -0.71 13.15 -3.88
N SER A 77 -1.18 13.60 -2.71
CA SER A 77 -0.48 13.40 -1.45
C SER A 77 -0.41 11.91 -1.07
N LEU A 78 -1.49 11.16 -1.29
CA LEU A 78 -1.52 9.72 -1.06
C LEU A 78 -0.54 8.97 -1.97
N ILE A 79 -0.47 9.37 -3.25
CA ILE A 79 0.49 8.79 -4.20
C ILE A 79 1.93 9.05 -3.72
N THR A 80 2.24 10.29 -3.33
CA THR A 80 3.57 10.64 -2.81
C THR A 80 3.91 9.83 -1.56
N GLN A 81 2.99 9.74 -0.58
CA GLN A 81 3.20 8.94 0.64
C GLN A 81 3.37 7.44 0.33
N ALA A 82 2.63 6.90 -0.63
CA ALA A 82 2.78 5.51 -1.05
C ALA A 82 4.17 5.24 -1.66
N LEU A 83 4.65 6.14 -2.53
CA LEU A 83 5.98 6.05 -3.13
C LEU A 83 7.09 6.22 -2.09
N GLU A 84 6.96 7.16 -1.17
CA GLU A 84 7.92 7.35 -0.06
C GLU A 84 7.97 6.11 0.84
N SER A 85 6.81 5.52 1.17
CA SER A 85 6.72 4.29 1.97
C SER A 85 7.37 3.11 1.24
N ALA A 86 7.10 2.94 -0.05
CA ALA A 86 7.72 1.91 -0.87
C ALA A 86 9.24 2.09 -0.92
N THR A 87 9.72 3.31 -1.15
CA THR A 87 11.15 3.62 -1.16
C THR A 87 11.82 3.33 0.20
N GLY A 88 11.18 3.73 1.30
CA GLY A 88 11.67 3.44 2.65
C GLY A 88 11.73 1.94 2.97
N PHE A 89 10.89 1.14 2.31
CA PHE A 89 10.86 -0.30 2.51
C PHE A 89 11.97 -1.06 1.76
N ILE A 90 12.60 -0.46 0.75
CA ILE A 90 13.69 -1.09 -0.03
C ILE A 90 14.84 -1.58 0.87
N GLY A 91 15.29 -0.75 1.81
CA GLY A 91 16.34 -1.13 2.74
C GLY A 91 15.97 -2.37 3.58
N VAL A 92 14.72 -2.44 4.05
CA VAL A 92 14.21 -3.59 4.81
C VAL A 92 14.20 -4.86 3.96
N LEU A 93 13.77 -4.78 2.70
CA LEU A 93 13.81 -5.91 1.77
C LEU A 93 15.23 -6.35 1.43
N THR A 94 16.13 -5.41 1.22
CA THR A 94 17.54 -5.71 0.95
C THR A 94 18.18 -6.45 2.13
N ASP A 95 18.02 -5.95 3.34
CA ASP A 95 18.54 -6.60 4.55
C ASP A 95 17.92 -8.00 4.76
N ALA A 96 16.61 -8.13 4.54
CA ALA A 96 15.93 -9.42 4.63
C ALA A 96 16.43 -10.42 3.59
N SER A 97 16.69 -9.99 2.36
CA SER A 97 17.26 -10.81 1.28
C SER A 97 18.64 -11.34 1.65
N LEU A 98 19.53 -10.46 2.10
CA LEU A 98 20.90 -10.84 2.51
C LEU A 98 20.91 -11.80 3.69
N GLN A 99 20.09 -11.54 4.72
CA GLN A 99 19.95 -12.46 5.87
C GLN A 99 19.40 -13.83 5.46
N THR A 100 18.47 -13.87 4.50
CA THR A 100 17.93 -15.13 3.98
C THR A 100 18.99 -15.91 3.20
N ALA A 101 19.79 -15.22 2.39
CA ALA A 101 20.91 -15.81 1.69
C ALA A 101 21.93 -16.43 2.65
N GLU A 102 22.30 -15.73 3.74
CA GLU A 102 23.20 -16.25 4.77
C GLU A 102 22.65 -17.51 5.43
N LEU A 103 21.35 -17.56 5.78
CA LEU A 103 20.72 -18.74 6.36
C LEU A 103 20.82 -19.97 5.43
N PHE A 104 20.61 -19.78 4.14
CA PHE A 104 20.76 -20.88 3.18
C PHE A 104 22.23 -21.33 3.02
N LYS A 105 23.18 -20.38 3.01
CA LYS A 105 24.64 -20.68 3.00
C LYS A 105 25.07 -21.53 4.21
N ASP A 106 24.54 -21.20 5.38
CA ASP A 106 24.86 -21.90 6.63
C ASP A 106 24.14 -23.25 6.76
N GLY A 107 23.23 -23.56 5.82
CA GLY A 107 22.44 -24.81 5.82
C GLY A 107 21.24 -24.79 6.75
N ASP A 108 20.86 -23.63 7.26
CA ASP A 108 19.70 -23.42 8.13
C ASP A 108 18.41 -23.34 7.31
N ILE A 109 18.06 -24.45 6.66
CA ILE A 109 16.95 -24.54 5.67
C ILE A 109 15.59 -24.16 6.29
N GLY A 110 15.30 -24.54 7.53
CA GLY A 110 14.04 -24.23 8.18
C GLY A 110 13.82 -22.72 8.35
N PRO A 111 14.67 -22.03 9.11
CA PRO A 111 14.65 -20.57 9.23
C PRO A 111 14.78 -19.85 7.88
N GLY A 112 15.62 -20.34 6.99
CA GLY A 112 15.78 -19.81 5.62
C GLY A 112 14.47 -19.81 4.85
N ASN A 113 13.68 -20.89 4.89
CA ASN A 113 12.39 -20.96 4.22
C ASN A 113 11.34 -20.02 4.82
N GLU A 114 11.33 -19.82 6.14
CA GLU A 114 10.44 -18.87 6.80
C GLU A 114 10.77 -17.43 6.37
N ARG A 115 12.04 -17.07 6.43
CA ARG A 115 12.52 -15.75 6.03
C ARG A 115 12.32 -15.47 4.53
N PHE A 116 12.54 -16.49 3.70
CA PHE A 116 12.29 -16.43 2.25
C PHE A 116 10.83 -16.04 1.94
N ARG A 117 9.87 -16.63 2.66
CA ARG A 117 8.46 -16.27 2.48
C ARG A 117 8.21 -14.79 2.77
N GLU A 118 8.79 -14.27 3.85
CA GLU A 118 8.68 -12.85 4.20
C GLU A 118 9.27 -11.94 3.10
N VAL A 119 10.40 -12.34 2.50
CA VAL A 119 11.01 -11.60 1.37
C VAL A 119 10.06 -11.59 0.16
N VAL A 120 9.50 -12.74 -0.22
CA VAL A 120 8.56 -12.83 -1.36
C VAL A 120 7.30 -12.00 -1.10
N GLU A 121 6.71 -12.10 0.09
CA GLU A 121 5.54 -11.30 0.49
C GLU A 121 5.86 -9.79 0.46
N GLY A 122 7.04 -9.41 0.94
CA GLY A 122 7.51 -8.02 0.89
C GLY A 122 7.71 -7.51 -0.54
N CYS A 123 8.26 -8.32 -1.44
CA CYS A 123 8.38 -7.98 -2.86
C CYS A 123 7.01 -7.83 -3.52
N GLN A 124 6.05 -8.69 -3.22
CA GLN A 124 4.68 -8.59 -3.73
C GLN A 124 4.03 -7.29 -3.27
N TRP A 125 4.09 -6.99 -1.96
CA TRP A 125 3.57 -5.73 -1.43
C TRP A 125 4.20 -4.51 -2.11
N PHE A 126 5.51 -4.53 -2.33
CA PHE A 126 6.24 -3.45 -2.98
C PHE A 126 5.73 -3.23 -4.42
N VAL A 127 5.63 -4.30 -5.20
CA VAL A 127 5.13 -4.24 -6.58
C VAL A 127 3.67 -3.77 -6.65
N GLU A 128 2.80 -4.27 -5.77
CA GLU A 128 1.40 -3.85 -5.69
C GLU A 128 1.28 -2.37 -5.34
N THR A 129 2.06 -1.88 -4.37
CA THR A 129 2.08 -0.47 -3.99
C THR A 129 2.47 0.43 -5.16
N LEU A 130 3.52 0.06 -5.91
CA LEU A 130 3.96 0.79 -7.10
C LEU A 130 2.88 0.79 -8.19
N ASN A 131 2.21 -0.34 -8.42
CA ASN A 131 1.15 -0.45 -9.41
C ASN A 131 -0.07 0.41 -9.05
N HIS A 132 -0.47 0.43 -7.78
CA HIS A 132 -1.56 1.27 -7.29
C HIS A 132 -1.21 2.76 -7.43
N ALA A 133 -0.01 3.16 -7.01
CA ALA A 133 0.46 4.55 -7.15
C ALA A 133 0.47 5.01 -8.62
N ARG A 134 0.98 4.16 -9.52
CA ARG A 134 0.98 4.41 -10.97
C ARG A 134 -0.43 4.53 -11.53
N GLY A 135 -1.32 3.61 -11.20
CA GLY A 135 -2.72 3.63 -11.64
C GLY A 135 -3.44 4.90 -11.19
N ALA A 136 -3.28 5.29 -9.91
CA ALA A 136 -3.87 6.49 -9.35
C ALA A 136 -3.32 7.76 -10.02
N ALA A 137 -2.00 7.87 -10.21
CA ALA A 137 -1.36 9.01 -10.86
C ALA A 137 -1.79 9.15 -12.34
N SER A 138 -1.91 8.04 -13.05
CA SER A 138 -2.41 8.01 -14.43
C SER A 138 -3.86 8.51 -14.50
N GLY A 139 -4.70 8.12 -13.55
CA GLY A 139 -6.09 8.61 -13.43
C GLY A 139 -6.18 10.12 -13.21
N LEU A 140 -5.16 10.73 -12.60
CA LEU A 140 -5.05 12.18 -12.42
C LEU A 140 -4.38 12.90 -13.62
N GLY A 141 -4.02 12.19 -14.68
CA GLY A 141 -3.27 12.72 -15.82
C GLY A 141 -1.82 13.10 -15.48
N LYS A 142 -1.26 12.55 -14.41
CA LYS A 142 0.11 12.79 -13.93
C LYS A 142 0.88 11.47 -13.84
N PRO A 143 1.26 10.85 -14.98
CA PRO A 143 1.96 9.57 -14.93
C PRO A 143 3.29 9.70 -14.19
N VAL A 144 3.52 8.85 -13.19
CA VAL A 144 4.77 8.79 -12.42
C VAL A 144 5.83 7.90 -13.10
N ASP A 145 5.41 7.11 -14.09
CA ASP A 145 6.22 6.12 -14.80
C ASP A 145 6.71 6.58 -16.18
N ALA A 146 6.62 7.90 -16.45
CA ALA A 146 7.02 8.46 -17.76
C ALA A 146 8.52 8.27 -18.10
N ALA A 147 9.35 7.92 -17.12
CA ALA A 147 10.76 7.69 -17.31
C ALA A 147 11.05 6.24 -17.71
N GLU A 148 11.85 6.05 -18.78
CA GLU A 148 12.32 4.72 -19.22
C GLU A 148 13.04 3.96 -18.08
N ARG A 149 13.62 4.70 -17.13
CA ARG A 149 14.27 4.18 -15.92
C ARG A 149 13.32 3.41 -15.01
N TRP A 150 12.07 3.89 -14.84
CA TRP A 150 11.03 3.19 -14.08
C TRP A 150 10.78 1.80 -14.66
N HIS A 151 10.50 1.74 -15.95
CA HIS A 151 10.25 0.47 -16.61
C HIS A 151 11.46 -0.49 -16.61
N ALA A 152 12.68 0.05 -16.61
CA ALA A 152 13.89 -0.76 -16.50
C ALA A 152 13.99 -1.40 -15.10
N ALA A 153 13.78 -0.63 -14.04
CA ALA A 153 13.79 -1.11 -12.66
C ALA A 153 12.67 -2.12 -12.40
N GLU A 154 11.45 -1.85 -12.92
CA GLU A 154 10.30 -2.77 -12.82
C GLU A 154 10.62 -4.12 -13.48
N ARG A 155 11.19 -4.12 -14.70
CA ARG A 155 11.59 -5.36 -15.37
C ARG A 155 12.66 -6.15 -14.62
N MET A 156 13.65 -5.46 -14.04
CA MET A 156 14.69 -6.12 -13.25
C MET A 156 14.12 -6.78 -11.99
N LEU A 157 13.29 -6.05 -11.27
CA LEU A 157 12.65 -6.59 -10.06
C LEU A 157 11.76 -7.79 -10.39
N PHE A 158 10.93 -7.67 -11.44
CA PHE A 158 10.07 -8.77 -11.87
C PHE A 158 10.87 -10.01 -12.25
N LYS A 159 11.98 -9.82 -13.00
CA LYS A 159 12.87 -10.93 -13.37
C LYS A 159 13.50 -11.58 -12.14
N ALA A 160 14.01 -10.79 -11.18
CA ALA A 160 14.61 -11.32 -9.97
C ALA A 160 13.59 -12.11 -9.12
N VAL A 161 12.38 -11.59 -8.92
CA VAL A 161 11.31 -12.28 -8.18
C VAL A 161 10.89 -13.58 -8.88
N GLN A 162 10.77 -13.58 -10.19
CA GLN A 162 10.48 -14.80 -10.95
C GLN A 162 11.59 -15.84 -10.79
N GLU A 163 12.84 -15.46 -10.94
CA GLU A 163 14.00 -16.35 -10.85
C GLU A 163 14.17 -16.95 -9.46
N ILE A 164 13.95 -16.14 -8.40
CA ILE A 164 13.91 -16.62 -7.02
C ILE A 164 12.83 -17.70 -6.85
N THR A 165 11.62 -17.45 -7.32
CA THR A 165 10.51 -18.39 -7.18
C THR A 165 10.80 -19.70 -7.91
N GLU A 166 11.30 -19.61 -9.13
CA GLU A 166 11.65 -20.79 -9.94
C GLU A 166 12.80 -21.62 -9.34
N THR A 167 13.83 -20.97 -8.76
CA THR A 167 14.95 -21.65 -8.11
C THR A 167 14.53 -22.30 -6.80
N PHE A 168 13.68 -21.64 -6.05
CA PHE A 168 13.11 -22.18 -4.81
C PHE A 168 12.25 -23.43 -5.07
N ASP A 169 11.39 -23.39 -6.09
CA ASP A 169 10.55 -24.54 -6.49
C ASP A 169 11.38 -25.75 -6.93
N ARG A 170 12.54 -25.51 -7.55
CA ARG A 170 13.51 -26.55 -7.93
C ARG A 170 14.32 -27.09 -6.74
N ARG A 171 14.16 -26.49 -5.56
CA ARG A 171 14.95 -26.78 -4.33
C ARG A 171 16.45 -26.61 -4.52
N ASP A 172 16.84 -25.70 -5.39
CA ASP A 172 18.24 -25.35 -5.64
C ASP A 172 18.67 -24.26 -4.66
N VAL A 173 19.03 -24.66 -3.45
CA VAL A 173 19.36 -23.74 -2.35
C VAL A 173 20.54 -22.83 -2.70
N ILE A 174 21.51 -23.32 -3.47
CA ILE A 174 22.67 -22.52 -3.88
C ILE A 174 22.23 -21.44 -4.87
N ALA A 175 21.39 -21.79 -5.84
CA ALA A 175 20.89 -20.81 -6.79
C ALA A 175 19.93 -19.79 -6.14
N VAL A 176 19.16 -20.19 -5.14
CA VAL A 176 18.30 -19.26 -4.35
C VAL A 176 19.17 -18.23 -3.62
N ASP A 177 20.25 -18.66 -2.99
CA ASP A 177 21.19 -17.81 -2.31
C ASP A 177 21.80 -16.77 -3.25
N ASP A 178 22.34 -17.21 -4.39
CA ASP A 178 22.95 -16.31 -5.40
C ASP A 178 21.93 -15.26 -5.92
N VAL A 179 20.70 -15.67 -6.20
CA VAL A 179 19.65 -14.74 -6.70
C VAL A 179 19.23 -13.73 -5.64
N LEU A 180 19.10 -14.15 -4.36
CA LEU A 180 18.80 -13.25 -3.24
C LEU A 180 19.90 -12.22 -3.03
N GLU A 181 21.16 -12.67 -3.01
CA GLU A 181 22.31 -11.81 -2.70
C GLU A 181 22.63 -10.83 -3.83
N PHE A 182 22.55 -11.26 -5.09
CA PHE A 182 23.04 -10.47 -6.21
C PHE A 182 21.93 -9.88 -7.08
N GLU A 183 20.94 -10.67 -7.50
CA GLU A 183 19.96 -10.20 -8.48
C GLU A 183 18.84 -9.38 -7.84
N LEU A 184 18.27 -9.84 -6.73
CA LEU A 184 17.22 -9.11 -6.05
C LEU A 184 17.77 -7.83 -5.43
N THR A 185 18.91 -7.90 -4.77
CA THR A 185 19.56 -6.74 -4.17
C THR A 185 19.88 -5.67 -5.22
N ALA A 186 20.45 -6.06 -6.36
CA ALA A 186 20.71 -5.12 -7.46
C ALA A 186 19.45 -4.49 -8.05
N ALA A 187 18.36 -5.27 -8.14
CA ALA A 187 17.07 -4.75 -8.61
C ALA A 187 16.47 -3.73 -7.64
N LEU A 188 16.55 -3.98 -6.33
CA LEU A 188 16.10 -3.06 -5.28
C LEU A 188 16.95 -1.78 -5.23
N GLU A 189 18.26 -1.89 -5.35
CA GLU A 189 19.18 -0.74 -5.41
C GLU A 189 18.88 0.15 -6.63
N MET A 190 18.56 -0.44 -7.79
CA MET A 190 18.15 0.33 -8.96
C MET A 190 16.90 1.17 -8.69
N TRP A 191 15.92 0.65 -7.97
CA TRP A 191 14.76 1.41 -7.54
C TRP A 191 15.15 2.58 -6.63
N GLN A 192 15.99 2.34 -5.64
CA GLN A 192 16.46 3.36 -4.72
C GLN A 192 17.16 4.52 -5.44
N HIS A 193 18.03 4.22 -6.39
CA HIS A 193 18.77 5.25 -7.16
C HIS A 193 17.85 6.04 -8.11
N ASN A 194 16.79 5.43 -8.64
CA ASN A 194 15.86 6.12 -9.52
C ASN A 194 15.01 7.16 -8.81
N GLN A 195 14.73 6.99 -7.52
CA GLN A 195 13.95 7.94 -6.72
C GLN A 195 14.80 9.15 -6.26
N ILE A 196 16.09 8.99 -6.03
CA ILE A 196 16.98 10.05 -5.55
C ILE A 196 17.29 11.09 -6.63
N ASN A 197 17.11 10.78 -7.92
CA ASN A 197 17.47 11.65 -9.04
C ASN A 197 16.29 12.45 -9.63
N GLU A 198 15.16 12.55 -8.93
CA GLU A 198 14.00 13.36 -9.33
C GLU A 198 13.94 14.74 -8.63
N GLU A 199 15.02 15.22 -7.98
CA GLU A 199 15.17 16.60 -7.49
C GLU A 199 15.67 17.56 -8.57
#